data_0ed71798729a9ab0d2f57b672a57f807
#
_entry.id   0ed71798729a9ab0d2f57b672a57f807
#
_cell.length_a   1.000
_cell.length_b   1.000
_cell.length_c   1.000
_cell.angle_alpha   90.00
_cell.angle_beta   90.00
_cell.angle_gamma   90.00
#
_symmetry.space_group_name_H-M   'P 1'
#
loop_
_entity.id
_entity.type
_entity.pdbx_description
1 polymer ?
#
loop_
_entity_poly.entity_id
_entity_poly.type
_entity_poly.pdbx_seq_one_letter_code
_entity_poly.pdbx_strand_id
1 'polypeptide(L)'
;MGVKEYWWRFNYHAIRLGFIPVTKRALLLSSRVEGEIPNIRPIMLAPVHRTSADVFALSHVVGEFISFVSTDSFGHNGVIDFIQKKSTAAVGTVIWQEDGIDNPRKRAVALAKDVEDRLNRRLITAVFTQGEYQYDSVTSIEDGLVGLLERYEVRHLKQKGHELRIPIVPVGIEYDRKGKGLEQSAVGKWISKWIPFAPNWTVPAVRTKIIVRFGTPHYFEGQSPREMTEIVMKEAAILSNIPYEVGS
;
A
#
# COMPACT_ATOMS: atom_id res chain seq x y z
N MET A 1 19.89 -5.69 13.56
CA MET A 1 18.79 -6.35 12.83
C MET A 1 18.37 -7.59 13.60
N GLY A 2 17.10 -7.73 13.99
CA GLY A 2 16.63 -8.90 14.75
C GLY A 2 16.39 -10.10 13.83
N VAL A 3 16.43 -11.32 14.38
CA VAL A 3 16.17 -12.57 13.63
C VAL A 3 14.84 -12.50 12.86
N LYS A 4 13.78 -11.94 13.47
CA LYS A 4 12.47 -11.78 12.85
C LYS A 4 12.53 -10.88 11.60
N GLU A 5 13.27 -9.78 11.66
CA GLU A 5 13.44 -8.87 10.52
C GLU A 5 14.23 -9.51 9.39
N TYR A 6 15.27 -10.30 9.73
CA TYR A 6 16.02 -11.07 8.72
C TYR A 6 15.10 -12.02 7.96
N TRP A 7 14.24 -12.77 8.66
CA TRP A 7 13.26 -13.67 8.03
C TRP A 7 12.25 -12.93 7.16
N TRP A 8 11.76 -11.77 7.58
CA TRP A 8 10.85 -10.98 6.77
C TRP A 8 11.50 -10.53 5.46
N ARG A 9 12.72 -9.99 5.54
CA ARG A 9 13.46 -9.55 4.36
C ARG A 9 13.78 -10.73 3.43
N PHE A 10 14.22 -11.85 3.97
CA PHE A 10 14.48 -13.06 3.19
C PHE A 10 13.23 -13.54 2.45
N ASN A 11 12.12 -13.73 3.14
CA ASN A 11 10.86 -14.18 2.55
C ASN A 11 10.34 -13.17 1.52
N TYR A 12 10.43 -11.87 1.80
CA TYR A 12 10.05 -10.83 0.86
C TYR A 12 10.86 -10.91 -0.43
N HIS A 13 12.17 -11.01 -0.33
CA HIS A 13 13.03 -11.13 -1.51
C HIS A 13 12.81 -12.45 -2.27
N ALA A 14 12.54 -13.54 -1.58
CA ALA A 14 12.19 -14.81 -2.22
C ALA A 14 10.89 -14.71 -3.05
N ILE A 15 9.85 -14.07 -2.49
CA ILE A 15 8.61 -13.80 -3.24
C ILE A 15 8.88 -12.82 -4.39
N ARG A 16 9.61 -11.74 -4.13
CA ARG A 16 9.93 -10.73 -5.15
C ARG A 16 10.73 -11.29 -6.31
N LEU A 17 11.73 -12.11 -6.05
CA LEU A 17 12.59 -12.68 -7.07
C LEU A 17 12.04 -13.94 -7.73
N GLY A 18 11.18 -14.68 -7.03
CA GLY A 18 10.57 -15.89 -7.52
C GLY A 18 9.15 -15.69 -8.05
N PHE A 19 8.20 -15.38 -7.16
CA PHE A 19 6.77 -15.35 -7.48
C PHE A 19 6.38 -14.18 -8.40
N ILE A 20 6.90 -12.96 -8.14
CA ILE A 20 6.53 -11.77 -8.92
C ILE A 20 6.96 -11.88 -10.39
N PRO A 21 8.21 -12.27 -10.74
CA PRO A 21 8.60 -12.44 -12.13
C PRO A 21 7.79 -13.51 -12.87
N VAL A 22 7.46 -14.62 -12.21
CA VAL A 22 6.65 -15.67 -12.79
C VAL A 22 5.23 -15.15 -13.08
N THR A 23 4.61 -14.50 -12.12
CA THR A 23 3.28 -13.90 -12.28
C THR A 23 3.28 -12.81 -13.36
N LYS A 24 4.29 -11.93 -13.36
CA LYS A 24 4.47 -10.90 -14.37
C LYS A 24 4.57 -11.50 -15.78
N ARG A 25 5.36 -12.56 -15.93
CA ARG A 25 5.53 -13.26 -17.21
C ARG A 25 4.25 -14.00 -17.63
N ALA A 26 3.59 -14.68 -16.70
CA ALA A 26 2.34 -15.40 -16.97
C ALA A 26 1.21 -14.46 -17.41
N LEU A 27 1.14 -13.26 -16.81
CA LEU A 27 0.15 -12.24 -17.14
C LEU A 27 0.61 -11.26 -18.23
N LEU A 28 1.84 -11.43 -18.75
CA LEU A 28 2.46 -10.54 -19.74
C LEU A 28 2.45 -9.06 -19.29
N LEU A 29 2.59 -8.82 -18.01
CA LEU A 29 2.65 -7.48 -17.43
C LEU A 29 4.02 -6.85 -17.67
N SER A 30 4.04 -5.57 -18.01
CA SER A 30 5.26 -4.77 -18.01
C SER A 30 5.14 -3.66 -16.98
N SER A 31 6.26 -3.26 -16.36
CA SER A 31 6.28 -2.15 -15.42
C SER A 31 7.38 -1.17 -15.77
N ARG A 32 7.09 0.12 -15.62
CA ARG A 32 8.03 1.22 -15.75
C ARG A 32 8.01 2.04 -14.48
N VAL A 33 9.16 2.56 -14.08
CA VAL A 33 9.30 3.47 -12.94
C VAL A 33 9.65 4.84 -13.47
N GLU A 34 9.04 5.87 -12.93
CA GLU A 34 9.36 7.27 -13.18
C GLU A 34 9.53 7.98 -11.82
N GLY A 35 10.56 8.83 -11.70
CA GLY A 35 10.97 9.41 -10.42
C GLY A 35 11.82 8.47 -9.58
N GLU A 36 12.26 8.96 -8.44
CA GLU A 36 13.13 8.25 -7.51
C GLU A 36 12.54 8.25 -6.10
N ILE A 37 12.72 7.14 -5.39
CA ILE A 37 12.39 7.08 -3.98
C ILE A 37 13.54 7.73 -3.21
N PRO A 38 13.26 8.71 -2.33
CA PRO A 38 14.30 9.31 -1.50
C PRO A 38 15.07 8.27 -0.70
N ASN A 39 16.39 8.38 -0.65
CA ASN A 39 17.24 7.51 0.16
C ASN A 39 17.26 7.92 1.63
N ILE A 40 16.10 8.26 2.17
CA ILE A 40 15.86 8.63 3.57
C ILE A 40 15.01 7.55 4.20
N ARG A 41 15.37 7.13 5.42
CA ARG A 41 14.61 6.12 6.16
C ARG A 41 14.41 6.57 7.61
N PRO A 42 13.24 6.35 8.20
CA PRO A 42 12.05 5.73 7.59
C PRO A 42 11.36 6.62 6.56
N ILE A 43 10.48 6.03 5.73
CA ILE A 43 9.70 6.73 4.71
C ILE A 43 8.29 6.14 4.64
N MET A 44 7.30 6.98 4.42
CA MET A 44 5.92 6.57 4.12
C MET A 44 5.63 6.78 2.64
N LEU A 45 5.19 5.75 1.95
CA LEU A 45 4.64 5.84 0.60
C LEU A 45 3.11 5.94 0.69
N ALA A 46 2.53 6.85 -0.04
CA ALA A 46 1.08 7.03 -0.13
C ALA A 46 0.61 6.80 -1.58
N PRO A 47 0.45 5.54 -1.99
CA PRO A 47 -0.01 5.21 -3.32
C PRO A 47 -1.52 5.37 -3.46
N VAL A 48 -1.97 5.68 -4.67
CA VAL A 48 -3.36 5.50 -5.06
C VAL A 48 -3.68 4.01 -5.12
N HIS A 49 -4.79 3.59 -4.50
CA HIS A 49 -5.24 2.21 -4.48
C HIS A 49 -6.29 1.94 -5.54
N ARG A 50 -5.85 1.43 -6.67
CA ARG A 50 -6.72 1.17 -7.82
C ARG A 50 -7.12 -0.30 -7.92
N THR A 51 -6.16 -1.18 -7.65
CA THR A 51 -6.36 -2.62 -7.80
C THR A 51 -5.50 -3.40 -6.80
N SER A 52 -5.78 -4.65 -6.60
CA SER A 52 -4.91 -5.56 -5.80
C SER A 52 -3.50 -5.72 -6.39
N ALA A 53 -3.32 -5.39 -7.68
CA ALA A 53 -2.02 -5.46 -8.33
C ALA A 53 -1.06 -4.32 -7.90
N ASP A 54 -1.57 -3.26 -7.28
CA ASP A 54 -0.76 -2.12 -6.82
C ASP A 54 0.33 -2.56 -5.83
N VAL A 55 -0.01 -3.47 -4.92
CA VAL A 55 0.93 -4.05 -3.96
C VAL A 55 2.08 -4.76 -4.67
N PHE A 56 1.76 -5.55 -5.69
CA PHE A 56 2.77 -6.28 -6.48
C PHE A 56 3.61 -5.33 -7.34
N ALA A 57 2.98 -4.33 -7.95
CA ALA A 57 3.65 -3.31 -8.73
C ALA A 57 4.68 -2.57 -7.89
N LEU A 58 4.27 -2.06 -6.72
CA LEU A 58 5.16 -1.38 -5.78
C LEU A 58 6.29 -2.29 -5.29
N SER A 59 5.97 -3.50 -4.85
CA SER A 59 6.98 -4.46 -4.38
C SER A 59 8.01 -4.79 -5.46
N HIS A 60 7.58 -4.82 -6.73
CA HIS A 60 8.49 -5.08 -7.84
C HIS A 60 9.45 -3.92 -8.11
N VAL A 61 8.93 -2.69 -8.12
CA VAL A 61 9.71 -1.52 -8.54
C VAL A 61 10.58 -0.93 -7.44
N VAL A 62 10.12 -0.97 -6.18
CA VAL A 62 10.86 -0.36 -5.06
C VAL A 62 12.17 -1.08 -4.76
N GLY A 63 12.23 -2.38 -4.98
CA GLY A 63 13.49 -3.12 -4.78
C GLY A 63 13.86 -3.42 -3.34
N GLU A 64 13.30 -2.71 -2.37
CA GLU A 64 13.50 -2.87 -0.94
C GLU A 64 12.26 -3.48 -0.27
N PHE A 65 12.44 -3.88 0.99
CA PHE A 65 11.34 -4.38 1.79
C PHE A 65 10.32 -3.27 2.10
N ILE A 66 9.06 -3.49 1.72
CA ILE A 66 7.94 -2.60 2.01
C ILE A 66 6.99 -3.28 2.99
N SER A 67 6.56 -2.55 4.01
CA SER A 67 5.44 -2.93 4.87
C SER A 67 4.18 -2.23 4.39
N PHE A 68 3.16 -2.99 4.01
CA PHE A 68 1.85 -2.47 3.64
C PHE A 68 0.93 -2.47 4.85
N VAL A 69 0.14 -1.42 5.00
CA VAL A 69 -0.97 -1.40 5.95
C VAL A 69 -2.23 -1.84 5.22
N SER A 70 -2.93 -2.82 5.76
CA SER A 70 -4.15 -3.35 5.17
C SER A 70 -5.23 -3.55 6.23
N THR A 71 -6.47 -3.38 5.82
CA THR A 71 -7.65 -3.79 6.60
C THR A 71 -7.90 -5.27 6.41
N ASP A 72 -8.59 -5.89 7.37
CA ASP A 72 -8.83 -7.34 7.41
C ASP A 72 -9.79 -7.89 6.33
N SER A 73 -10.45 -7.02 5.59
CA SER A 73 -11.51 -7.40 4.66
C SER A 73 -11.03 -7.81 3.28
N PHE A 74 -10.12 -8.80 3.20
CA PHE A 74 -9.64 -9.25 1.89
C PHE A 74 -10.54 -10.29 1.20
N GLY A 75 -11.55 -10.78 1.84
CA GLY A 75 -12.44 -11.75 1.23
C GLY A 75 -13.44 -12.33 2.21
N HIS A 76 -14.57 -12.69 1.71
CA HIS A 76 -15.65 -13.29 2.50
C HIS A 76 -15.47 -14.81 2.74
N ASN A 77 -14.29 -15.34 2.45
CA ASN A 77 -14.00 -16.78 2.59
C ASN A 77 -12.90 -17.02 3.60
N GLY A 78 -13.28 -17.47 4.80
CA GLY A 78 -12.39 -17.64 5.95
C GLY A 78 -11.14 -18.52 5.70
N VAL A 79 -11.17 -19.45 4.75
CA VAL A 79 -9.99 -20.27 4.41
C VAL A 79 -8.95 -19.45 3.67
N ILE A 80 -9.38 -18.60 2.75
CA ILE A 80 -8.46 -17.76 1.96
C ILE A 80 -7.89 -16.67 2.83
N ASP A 81 -8.71 -16.04 3.66
CA ASP A 81 -8.26 -15.06 4.64
C ASP A 81 -7.22 -15.67 5.57
N PHE A 82 -7.45 -16.90 6.05
CA PHE A 82 -6.50 -17.59 6.89
C PHE A 82 -5.16 -17.84 6.17
N ILE A 83 -5.19 -18.36 4.94
CA ILE A 83 -3.97 -18.62 4.15
C ILE A 83 -3.24 -17.30 3.87
N GLN A 84 -3.97 -16.26 3.50
CA GLN A 84 -3.41 -14.95 3.16
C GLN A 84 -2.82 -14.27 4.41
N LYS A 85 -3.52 -14.26 5.54
CA LYS A 85 -3.00 -13.76 6.81
C LYS A 85 -1.75 -14.51 7.27
N LYS A 86 -1.75 -15.83 7.17
CA LYS A 86 -0.58 -16.65 7.55
C LYS A 86 0.61 -16.42 6.64
N SER A 87 0.42 -16.39 5.33
CA SER A 87 1.51 -16.15 4.38
C SER A 87 2.07 -14.73 4.48
N THR A 88 1.23 -13.70 4.59
CA THR A 88 1.68 -12.32 4.74
C THR A 88 2.31 -12.05 6.10
N ALA A 89 1.82 -12.67 7.17
CA ALA A 89 2.46 -12.63 8.48
C ALA A 89 3.87 -13.25 8.49
N ALA A 90 4.04 -14.37 7.76
CA ALA A 90 5.34 -15.02 7.60
C ALA A 90 6.34 -14.14 6.84
N VAL A 91 5.85 -13.35 5.88
CA VAL A 91 6.67 -12.41 5.11
C VAL A 91 6.84 -11.07 5.83
N GLY A 92 5.95 -10.74 6.78
CA GLY A 92 5.96 -9.47 7.52
C GLY A 92 5.68 -8.24 6.67
N THR A 93 5.18 -8.43 5.44
CA THR A 93 4.92 -7.35 4.49
C THR A 93 3.61 -6.62 4.76
N VAL A 94 2.68 -7.23 5.48
CA VAL A 94 1.38 -6.63 5.77
C VAL A 94 1.21 -6.42 7.26
N ILE A 95 0.84 -5.21 7.63
CA ILE A 95 0.37 -4.85 8.95
C ILE A 95 -1.14 -4.97 8.90
N TRP A 96 -1.68 -5.97 9.56
CA TRP A 96 -3.11 -6.23 9.59
C TRP A 96 -3.80 -5.43 10.69
N GLN A 97 -4.89 -4.81 10.34
CA GLN A 97 -5.81 -4.32 11.35
C GLN A 97 -6.57 -5.52 11.94
N GLU A 98 -6.31 -5.87 13.19
CA GLU A 98 -6.90 -7.07 13.83
C GLU A 98 -8.43 -6.95 13.99
N ASP A 99 -9.20 -7.78 13.28
CA ASP A 99 -10.68 -7.83 13.36
C ASP A 99 -11.22 -8.44 14.65
N GLY A 100 -10.43 -9.25 15.34
CA GLY A 100 -10.83 -9.89 16.60
C GLY A 100 -10.93 -8.94 17.79
N ILE A 101 -10.66 -7.66 17.60
CA ILE A 101 -10.77 -6.64 18.65
C ILE A 101 -12.10 -5.88 18.44
N ASP A 102 -13.14 -6.21 19.19
CA ASP A 102 -14.46 -5.56 19.11
C ASP A 102 -14.43 -4.04 19.38
N ASN A 103 -13.37 -3.56 20.00
CA ASN A 103 -13.23 -2.15 20.36
C ASN A 103 -12.37 -1.40 19.32
N PRO A 104 -12.97 -0.47 18.52
CA PRO A 104 -12.25 0.29 17.49
C PRO A 104 -11.02 1.04 18.01
N ARG A 105 -11.09 1.53 19.26
CA ARG A 105 -9.97 2.25 19.88
C ARG A 105 -8.77 1.34 20.17
N LYS A 106 -9.03 0.13 20.67
CA LYS A 106 -7.96 -0.86 20.90
C LYS A 106 -7.34 -1.30 19.58
N ARG A 107 -8.16 -1.47 18.55
CA ARG A 107 -7.72 -1.80 17.18
C ARG A 107 -6.79 -0.72 16.61
N ALA A 108 -7.20 0.55 16.73
CA ALA A 108 -6.37 1.67 16.30
C ALA A 108 -5.04 1.76 17.06
N VAL A 109 -5.03 1.46 18.37
CA VAL A 109 -3.80 1.44 19.19
C VAL A 109 -2.87 0.30 18.77
N ALA A 110 -3.39 -0.89 18.48
CA ALA A 110 -2.60 -2.02 18.01
C ALA A 110 -1.94 -1.71 16.66
N LEU A 111 -2.73 -1.18 15.72
CA LEU A 111 -2.24 -0.75 14.41
C LEU A 111 -1.15 0.32 14.53
N ALA A 112 -1.36 1.32 15.40
CA ALA A 112 -0.38 2.36 15.66
C ALA A 112 0.95 1.80 16.15
N LYS A 113 0.91 0.84 17.09
CA LYS A 113 2.10 0.19 17.63
C LYS A 113 2.88 -0.57 16.56
N ASP A 114 2.19 -1.25 15.66
CA ASP A 114 2.84 -2.01 14.59
C ASP A 114 3.46 -1.08 13.53
N VAL A 115 2.78 0.01 13.18
CA VAL A 115 3.35 1.04 12.28
C VAL A 115 4.59 1.67 12.93
N GLU A 116 4.51 2.06 14.21
CA GLU A 116 5.64 2.60 14.96
C GLU A 116 6.83 1.62 15.02
N ASP A 117 6.59 0.31 15.18
CA ASP A 117 7.67 -0.70 15.12
C ASP A 117 8.39 -0.68 13.76
N ARG A 118 7.64 -0.52 12.65
CA ARG A 118 8.23 -0.41 11.32
C ARG A 118 9.04 0.86 11.13
N LEU A 119 8.52 1.99 11.59
CA LEU A 119 9.22 3.28 11.54
C LEU A 119 10.50 3.26 12.38
N ASN A 120 10.45 2.68 13.60
CA ASN A 120 11.63 2.50 14.46
C ASN A 120 12.72 1.62 13.80
N ARG A 121 12.33 0.65 12.99
CA ARG A 121 13.25 -0.20 12.20
C ARG A 121 13.71 0.46 10.92
N ARG A 122 13.33 1.72 10.68
CA ARG A 122 13.68 2.48 9.48
C ARG A 122 13.25 1.80 8.18
N LEU A 123 12.06 1.19 8.19
CA LEU A 123 11.50 0.50 7.01
C LEU A 123 10.67 1.45 6.16
N ILE A 124 10.45 1.05 4.91
CA ILE A 124 9.48 1.66 4.02
C ILE A 124 8.10 1.16 4.43
N THR A 125 7.17 2.08 4.68
CA THR A 125 5.76 1.75 4.97
C THR A 125 4.89 2.32 3.87
N ALA A 126 4.06 1.51 3.25
CA ALA A 126 3.09 1.94 2.25
C ALA A 126 1.68 1.93 2.83
N VAL A 127 0.96 3.03 2.65
CA VAL A 127 -0.37 3.26 3.21
C VAL A 127 -1.31 3.69 2.11
N PHE A 128 -2.34 2.90 1.87
CA PHE A 128 -3.42 3.26 0.96
C PHE A 128 -4.46 4.10 1.70
N THR A 129 -4.34 5.41 1.60
CA THR A 129 -5.16 6.37 2.36
C THR A 129 -6.59 6.52 1.84
N GLN A 130 -6.99 5.78 0.83
CA GLN A 130 -8.35 5.78 0.29
C GLN A 130 -9.31 4.86 1.07
N GLY A 131 -8.77 3.92 1.86
CA GLY A 131 -9.57 2.93 2.59
C GLY A 131 -10.13 1.80 1.73
N GLU A 132 -10.35 2.04 0.45
CA GLU A 132 -10.91 1.10 -0.53
C GLU A 132 -10.28 1.27 -1.92
N TYR A 133 -10.60 0.35 -2.85
CA TYR A 133 -10.18 0.48 -4.24
C TYR A 133 -10.95 1.58 -4.96
N GLN A 134 -10.23 2.55 -5.52
CA GLN A 134 -10.79 3.67 -6.29
C GLN A 134 -10.11 3.74 -7.66
N TYR A 135 -10.74 3.11 -8.64
CA TYR A 135 -10.10 2.83 -9.92
C TYR A 135 -9.94 4.06 -10.82
N ASP A 136 -11.01 4.83 -11.01
CA ASP A 136 -11.08 5.90 -12.02
C ASP A 136 -10.84 7.31 -11.48
N SER A 137 -11.07 7.53 -10.18
CA SER A 137 -10.87 8.82 -9.49
C SER A 137 -10.61 8.61 -8.01
N VAL A 138 -10.02 9.60 -7.34
CA VAL A 138 -9.90 9.63 -5.88
C VAL A 138 -11.11 10.35 -5.31
N THR A 139 -12.06 9.62 -4.72
CA THR A 139 -13.33 10.14 -4.20
C THR A 139 -13.39 10.22 -2.68
N SER A 140 -12.59 9.45 -1.99
CA SER A 140 -12.49 9.46 -0.52
C SER A 140 -11.05 9.31 -0.07
N ILE A 141 -10.74 9.86 1.09
CA ILE A 141 -9.44 9.73 1.76
C ILE A 141 -9.62 9.58 3.26
N GLU A 142 -8.74 8.80 3.88
CA GLU A 142 -8.63 8.59 5.31
C GLU A 142 -7.28 9.12 5.82
N ASP A 143 -7.30 10.00 6.81
CA ASP A 143 -6.13 10.67 7.36
C ASP A 143 -5.55 9.98 8.61
N GLY A 144 -6.20 8.94 9.11
CA GLY A 144 -5.85 8.29 10.37
C GLY A 144 -4.40 7.81 10.45
N LEU A 145 -3.86 7.24 9.36
CA LEU A 145 -2.49 6.72 9.31
C LEU A 145 -1.46 7.85 9.11
N VAL A 146 -1.81 8.89 8.37
CA VAL A 146 -0.99 10.11 8.25
C VAL A 146 -0.92 10.83 9.60
N GLY A 147 -2.05 10.89 10.34
CA GLY A 147 -2.09 11.41 11.70
C GLY A 147 -1.32 10.56 12.72
N LEU A 148 -1.14 9.27 12.47
CA LEU A 148 -0.25 8.43 13.26
C LEU A 148 1.22 8.84 13.09
N LEU A 149 1.63 9.16 11.87
CA LEU A 149 2.98 9.60 11.57
C LEU A 149 3.29 10.92 12.28
N GLU A 150 2.41 11.92 12.19
CA GLU A 150 2.55 13.17 12.92
C GLU A 150 2.74 12.96 14.43
N ARG A 151 1.85 12.15 15.05
CA ARG A 151 1.94 11.83 16.48
C ARG A 151 3.24 11.10 16.83
N TYR A 152 3.75 10.26 15.95
CA TYR A 152 5.02 9.58 16.13
C TYR A 152 6.18 10.57 16.12
N GLU A 153 6.25 11.51 15.18
CA GLU A 153 7.26 12.57 15.10
C GLU A 153 7.27 13.44 16.37
N VAL A 154 6.10 13.91 16.80
CA VAL A 154 5.92 14.69 18.04
C VAL A 154 6.39 13.92 19.27
N ARG A 155 6.03 12.63 19.35
CA ARG A 155 6.48 11.77 20.46
C ARG A 155 7.97 11.53 20.42
N HIS A 156 8.54 11.31 19.25
CA HIS A 156 9.99 11.13 19.07
C HIS A 156 10.76 12.37 19.56
N LEU A 157 10.33 13.57 19.17
CA LEU A 157 10.92 14.81 19.64
C LEU A 157 10.88 14.92 21.17
N LYS A 158 9.74 14.63 21.81
CA LYS A 158 9.60 14.64 23.28
C LYS A 158 10.48 13.64 23.99
N GLN A 159 10.69 12.46 23.43
CA GLN A 159 11.42 11.36 24.07
C GLN A 159 12.92 11.42 23.79
N LYS A 160 13.32 11.86 22.63
CA LYS A 160 14.72 11.83 22.15
C LYS A 160 15.39 13.20 22.12
N GLY A 161 14.63 14.29 22.24
CA GLY A 161 15.14 15.65 22.23
C GLY A 161 15.65 16.13 20.87
N HIS A 162 15.46 15.37 19.80
CA HIS A 162 15.78 15.78 18.45
C HIS A 162 14.62 15.51 17.50
N GLU A 163 14.50 16.37 16.49
CA GLU A 163 13.46 16.26 15.48
C GLU A 163 13.70 15.05 14.57
N LEU A 164 12.65 14.32 14.30
CA LEU A 164 12.60 13.30 13.27
C LEU A 164 11.52 13.73 12.27
N ARG A 165 11.90 13.96 11.03
CA ARG A 165 10.98 14.29 9.94
C ARG A 165 10.91 13.12 8.97
N ILE A 166 9.74 12.54 8.82
CA ILE A 166 9.51 11.37 7.98
C ILE A 166 8.84 11.82 6.69
N PRO A 167 9.48 11.63 5.53
CA PRO A 167 8.86 12.00 4.26
C PRO A 167 7.66 11.11 3.94
N ILE A 168 6.57 11.75 3.49
CA ILE A 168 5.42 11.12 2.87
C ILE A 168 5.56 11.32 1.36
N VAL A 169 5.71 10.25 0.62
CA VAL A 169 5.91 10.30 -0.83
C VAL A 169 4.63 9.87 -1.53
N PRO A 170 4.00 10.76 -2.30
CA PRO A 170 2.87 10.40 -3.14
C PRO A 170 3.33 9.43 -4.23
N VAL A 171 2.52 8.39 -4.49
CA VAL A 171 2.84 7.41 -5.52
C VAL A 171 1.67 7.25 -6.47
N GLY A 172 1.90 7.60 -7.72
CA GLY A 172 0.96 7.34 -8.81
C GLY A 172 1.14 5.95 -9.37
N ILE A 173 0.01 5.26 -9.64
CA ILE A 173 0.00 3.98 -10.34
C ILE A 173 -0.94 4.10 -11.52
N GLU A 174 -0.38 4.11 -12.72
CA GLU A 174 -1.13 4.19 -13.97
C GLU A 174 -1.14 2.84 -14.68
N TYR A 175 -2.31 2.48 -15.22
CA TYR A 175 -2.51 1.33 -16.07
C TYR A 175 -2.83 1.80 -17.49
N ASP A 176 -2.06 1.37 -18.50
CA ASP A 176 -2.17 1.83 -19.89
C ASP A 176 -3.48 1.41 -20.58
N ARG A 177 -4.16 0.43 -20.03
CA ARG A 177 -5.50 0.02 -20.46
C ARG A 177 -6.52 0.57 -19.48
N LYS A 178 -7.27 1.58 -19.91
CA LYS A 178 -8.39 2.11 -19.16
C LYS A 178 -9.35 0.98 -18.76
N GLY A 179 -9.24 0.53 -17.55
CA GLY A 179 -10.27 0.01 -16.69
C GLY A 179 -11.00 -1.25 -17.04
N LYS A 180 -10.63 -2.03 -18.01
CA LYS A 180 -11.20 -3.36 -18.10
C LYS A 180 -10.38 -4.31 -17.25
N GLY A 181 -10.71 -4.39 -15.98
CA GLY A 181 -10.19 -5.42 -15.10
C GLY A 181 -10.44 -6.81 -15.68
N LEU A 182 -9.74 -7.80 -15.18
CA LEU A 182 -9.91 -9.20 -15.62
C LEU A 182 -11.38 -9.64 -15.45
N GLU A 183 -12.08 -9.11 -14.44
CA GLU A 183 -13.49 -9.38 -14.15
C GLU A 183 -14.44 -8.89 -15.26
N GLN A 184 -14.05 -7.88 -16.02
CA GLN A 184 -14.84 -7.37 -17.16
C GLN A 184 -14.54 -8.10 -18.47
N SER A 185 -13.46 -8.90 -18.49
CA SER A 185 -13.13 -9.76 -19.61
C SER A 185 -13.99 -11.03 -19.60
N ALA A 186 -14.19 -11.64 -20.77
CA ALA A 186 -14.86 -12.95 -20.84
C ALA A 186 -14.15 -14.02 -19.98
N VAL A 187 -12.82 -13.97 -19.93
CA VAL A 187 -11.99 -14.87 -19.10
C VAL A 187 -12.17 -14.58 -17.61
N GLY A 188 -12.21 -13.31 -17.21
CA GLY A 188 -12.45 -12.91 -15.82
C GLY A 188 -13.84 -13.31 -15.34
N LYS A 189 -14.86 -13.11 -16.15
CA LYS A 189 -16.23 -13.56 -15.87
C LYS A 189 -16.33 -15.08 -15.76
N TRP A 190 -15.58 -15.81 -16.57
CA TRP A 190 -15.50 -17.25 -16.51
C TRP A 190 -14.76 -17.70 -15.23
N ILE A 191 -13.62 -17.09 -14.89
CA ILE A 191 -12.87 -17.39 -13.68
C ILE A 191 -13.69 -17.07 -12.43
N SER A 192 -14.37 -15.90 -12.37
CA SER A 192 -15.19 -15.52 -11.21
C SER A 192 -16.36 -16.47 -10.96
N LYS A 193 -16.85 -17.15 -11.99
CA LYS A 193 -17.88 -18.17 -11.86
C LYS A 193 -17.38 -19.43 -11.11
N TRP A 194 -16.10 -19.73 -11.24
CA TRP A 194 -15.47 -20.93 -10.64
C TRP A 194 -14.71 -20.63 -9.35
N ILE A 195 -14.32 -19.38 -9.18
CA ILE A 195 -13.56 -18.91 -8.03
C ILE A 195 -14.38 -17.85 -7.31
N PRO A 196 -15.23 -18.23 -6.34
CA PRO A 196 -16.22 -17.33 -5.71
C PRO A 196 -15.62 -16.16 -4.91
N PHE A 197 -14.30 -16.13 -4.74
CA PHE A 197 -13.55 -15.05 -4.08
C PHE A 197 -12.84 -14.11 -5.06
N ALA A 198 -12.99 -14.32 -6.37
CA ALA A 198 -12.46 -13.42 -7.39
C ALA A 198 -13.30 -12.13 -7.64
N PRO A 199 -14.54 -11.97 -7.15
CA PRO A 199 -15.38 -10.81 -7.48
C PRO A 199 -14.78 -9.45 -7.09
N ASN A 200 -13.90 -9.40 -6.09
CA ASN A 200 -13.32 -8.16 -5.58
C ASN A 200 -11.87 -7.94 -6.05
N TRP A 201 -11.35 -8.79 -6.93
CA TRP A 201 -10.02 -8.64 -7.48
C TRP A 201 -10.09 -7.89 -8.81
N THR A 202 -10.01 -6.58 -8.75
CA THR A 202 -9.66 -5.77 -9.93
C THR A 202 -8.22 -6.04 -10.30
N VAL A 203 -7.97 -7.16 -10.96
CA VAL A 203 -6.66 -7.46 -11.55
C VAL A 203 -6.60 -6.78 -12.91
N PRO A 204 -5.56 -6.01 -13.22
CA PRO A 204 -5.41 -5.42 -14.53
C PRO A 204 -5.44 -6.50 -15.62
N ALA A 205 -6.03 -6.17 -16.75
CA ALA A 205 -6.14 -7.08 -17.87
C ALA A 205 -4.76 -7.60 -18.28
N VAL A 206 -4.69 -8.85 -18.72
CA VAL A 206 -3.49 -9.45 -19.31
C VAL A 206 -2.89 -8.52 -20.37
N ARG A 207 -1.56 -8.39 -20.38
CA ARG A 207 -0.78 -7.49 -21.24
C ARG A 207 -0.89 -6.00 -20.88
N THR A 208 -1.13 -5.67 -19.63
CA THR A 208 -1.16 -4.30 -19.16
C THR A 208 0.24 -3.79 -18.85
N LYS A 209 0.53 -2.56 -19.25
CA LYS A 209 1.70 -1.83 -18.79
C LYS A 209 1.34 -1.05 -17.55
N ILE A 210 2.15 -1.20 -16.51
CA ILE A 210 1.98 -0.50 -15.23
C ILE A 210 3.08 0.55 -15.14
N ILE A 211 2.71 1.79 -14.92
CA ILE A 211 3.66 2.88 -14.70
C ILE A 211 3.52 3.32 -13.24
N VAL A 212 4.62 3.23 -12.49
CA VAL A 212 4.68 3.69 -11.10
C VAL A 212 5.51 4.97 -11.06
N ARG A 213 4.92 6.05 -10.55
CA ARG A 213 5.56 7.37 -10.43
C ARG A 213 5.69 7.75 -8.98
N PHE A 214 6.89 8.17 -8.59
CA PHE A 214 7.15 8.73 -7.27
C PHE A 214 7.15 10.24 -7.38
N GLY A 215 6.36 10.89 -6.53
CA GLY A 215 6.26 12.34 -6.45
C GLY A 215 7.22 12.96 -5.46
N THR A 216 6.99 14.23 -5.16
CA THR A 216 7.82 15.01 -4.25
C THR A 216 7.59 14.58 -2.80
N PRO A 217 8.65 14.38 -2.00
CA PRO A 217 8.51 14.09 -0.58
C PRO A 217 7.88 15.28 0.16
N HIS A 218 6.79 15.05 0.88
CA HIS A 218 6.15 16.02 1.76
C HIS A 218 6.51 15.76 3.21
N TYR A 219 6.60 16.82 4.01
CA TYR A 219 6.88 16.77 5.44
C TYR A 219 5.84 17.61 6.18
N PHE A 220 5.51 17.24 7.41
CA PHE A 220 4.67 18.09 8.25
C PHE A 220 5.37 19.42 8.55
N GLU A 221 4.69 20.54 8.22
CA GLU A 221 5.12 21.92 8.45
C GLU A 221 4.00 22.76 9.10
N GLY A 222 3.18 22.09 9.94
CA GLY A 222 2.06 22.70 10.64
C GLY A 222 0.68 22.41 10.03
N GLN A 223 0.62 21.67 8.91
CA GLN A 223 -0.65 21.21 8.35
C GLN A 223 -1.28 20.16 9.28
N SER A 224 -2.61 20.10 9.30
CA SER A 224 -3.33 19.00 9.92
C SER A 224 -3.10 17.69 9.13
N PRO A 225 -3.31 16.51 9.75
CA PRO A 225 -3.24 15.23 9.04
C PRO A 225 -4.15 15.17 7.81
N ARG A 226 -5.33 15.78 7.89
CA ARG A 226 -6.29 15.85 6.78
C ARG A 226 -5.74 16.64 5.61
N GLU A 227 -5.24 17.86 5.87
CA GLU A 227 -4.63 18.72 4.84
C GLU A 227 -3.41 18.04 4.20
N MET A 228 -2.54 17.42 5.01
CA MET A 228 -1.39 16.67 4.50
C MET A 228 -1.84 15.51 3.60
N THR A 229 -2.85 14.74 4.01
CA THR A 229 -3.39 13.64 3.20
C THR A 229 -3.96 14.16 1.88
N GLU A 230 -4.67 15.29 1.90
CA GLU A 230 -5.20 15.92 0.69
C GLU A 230 -4.09 16.36 -0.27
N ILE A 231 -3.05 17.01 0.22
CA ILE A 231 -1.90 17.44 -0.59
C ILE A 231 -1.26 16.22 -1.28
N VAL A 232 -0.95 15.21 -0.49
CA VAL A 232 -0.28 13.99 -0.98
C VAL A 232 -1.16 13.23 -1.98
N MET A 233 -2.45 13.09 -1.70
CA MET A 233 -3.36 12.34 -2.57
C MET A 233 -3.77 13.08 -3.83
N LYS A 234 -3.81 14.42 -3.81
CA LYS A 234 -3.93 15.23 -5.05
C LYS A 234 -2.75 14.99 -5.99
N GLU A 235 -1.53 15.02 -5.47
CA GLU A 235 -0.33 14.73 -6.26
C GLU A 235 -0.33 13.27 -6.75
N ALA A 236 -0.66 12.31 -5.89
CA ALA A 236 -0.74 10.90 -6.29
C ALA A 236 -1.80 10.63 -7.38
N ALA A 237 -2.94 11.34 -7.35
CA ALA A 237 -3.96 11.27 -8.40
C ALA A 237 -3.43 11.82 -9.73
N ILE A 238 -2.76 12.97 -9.72
CA ILE A 238 -2.10 13.55 -10.91
C ILE A 238 -1.08 12.55 -11.49
N LEU A 239 -0.22 12.00 -10.65
CA LEU A 239 0.78 11.01 -11.05
C LEU A 239 0.16 9.72 -11.59
N SER A 240 -1.07 9.39 -11.18
CA SER A 240 -1.85 8.24 -11.66
C SER A 240 -2.65 8.53 -12.92
N ASN A 241 -2.67 9.79 -13.37
CA ASN A 241 -3.50 10.28 -14.47
C ASN A 241 -5.00 10.02 -14.25
N ILE A 242 -5.48 10.30 -13.02
CA ILE A 242 -6.90 10.22 -12.63
C ILE A 242 -7.36 11.49 -11.90
N PRO A 243 -8.67 11.81 -11.94
CA PRO A 243 -9.22 12.94 -11.20
C PRO A 243 -9.12 12.78 -9.70
N TYR A 244 -9.03 13.92 -8.99
CA TYR A 244 -9.22 14.02 -7.55
C TYR A 244 -10.55 14.73 -7.28
N GLU A 245 -11.51 14.02 -6.69
CA GLU A 245 -12.92 14.43 -6.55
C GLU A 245 -13.40 14.39 -5.08
N VAL A 246 -12.46 14.44 -4.11
CA VAL A 246 -12.82 14.42 -2.69
C VAL A 246 -13.53 15.72 -2.31
N GLY A 247 -14.79 15.61 -1.86
CA GLY A 247 -15.59 16.74 -1.41
C GLY A 247 -16.19 17.60 -2.53
N SER A 248 -16.18 17.11 -3.78
CA SER A 248 -16.88 17.74 -4.91
C SER A 248 -18.37 17.43 -4.90
#